data_e0aafbc5c5f5ae77917e2ff9a7b2a7db
#
_entry.id   e0aafbc5c5f5ae77917e2ff9a7b2a7db
#
_cell.length_a   1.000
_cell.length_b   1.000
_cell.length_c   1.000
_cell.angle_alpha   90.00
_cell.angle_beta   90.00
_cell.angle_gamma   90.00
#
_symmetry.space_group_name_H-M   'P 1'
#
loop_
_entity.id
_entity.type
_entity.pdbx_description
1 polymer ?
#
loop_
_entity_poly.entity_id
_entity_poly.type
_entity_poly.pdbx_seq_one_letter_code
_entity_poly.pdbx_strand_id
1 'polypeptide(L)'
;MIRLRKGTVGARFTILYAGVFLLSGIVLLALTFVLSDTEVASVGPPPPGGDGMTGAQRHILQLQRQLGDTEANQSRQLLVGSLLALVVMAIVSLLVGRALARRVLRPLRLITAATRHISADNLDRRLAVSGPADEVKDLADTIDGLLERLEASFAAQRRFVANASHELRTPLATMRASLDVAVAKPGVPAQTLVVGDRLRTQLDQVDQLLDGFLVLARAQHGALAEAAGVDLDDLVTRALSDHSAGIAAKRLNVTTQLRAAGTRGDPALLSRMVQNVIDNAVAYNEEDGWIHAETVREGAEVRFVVQTGGRVLAQGDVDRLARPFERLGADRTGSENGSGLGLSIVAAITAAHGGRLDLLARPQGGLGVSIALPAGATA
;
A
#
# COMPACT_ATOMS: atom_id res chain seq x y z
N MET A 1 -11.45 -28.95 25.92
CA MET A 1 -10.73 -27.81 25.32
C MET A 1 -11.37 -27.44 23.98
N ILE A 2 -12.33 -26.50 23.97
CA ILE A 2 -13.06 -26.10 22.77
C ILE A 2 -12.18 -25.08 22.03
N ARG A 3 -11.67 -25.45 20.84
CA ARG A 3 -10.97 -24.54 19.93
C ARG A 3 -11.96 -23.48 19.43
N LEU A 4 -11.99 -22.31 20.05
CA LEU A 4 -12.67 -21.13 19.55
C LEU A 4 -12.04 -20.74 18.20
N ARG A 5 -12.72 -21.11 17.12
CA ARG A 5 -12.46 -20.65 15.74
C ARG A 5 -12.25 -19.14 15.76
N LYS A 6 -11.30 -18.63 14.95
CA LYS A 6 -10.91 -17.21 14.80
C LYS A 6 -12.14 -16.30 14.57
N GLY A 7 -12.86 -15.99 15.67
CA GLY A 7 -13.96 -15.05 15.66
C GLY A 7 -13.40 -13.62 15.57
N THR A 8 -14.05 -12.75 14.81
CA THR A 8 -13.72 -11.33 14.75
C THR A 8 -13.74 -10.73 16.16
N VAL A 9 -12.91 -9.72 16.44
CA VAL A 9 -12.84 -9.02 17.74
C VAL A 9 -14.24 -8.63 18.24
N GLY A 10 -15.13 -8.18 17.33
CA GLY A 10 -16.53 -7.90 17.65
C GLY A 10 -17.32 -9.09 18.18
N ALA A 11 -17.11 -10.29 17.63
CA ALA A 11 -17.76 -11.49 18.13
C ALA A 11 -17.28 -11.88 19.54
N ARG A 12 -15.97 -11.72 19.82
CA ARG A 12 -15.40 -11.95 21.15
C ARG A 12 -15.95 -10.95 22.19
N PHE A 13 -16.05 -9.69 21.82
CA PHE A 13 -16.61 -8.63 22.69
C PHE A 13 -18.09 -8.88 22.98
N THR A 14 -18.87 -9.22 21.96
CA THR A 14 -20.30 -9.57 22.13
C THR A 14 -20.47 -10.79 23.04
N ILE A 15 -19.67 -11.84 22.86
CA ILE A 15 -19.73 -13.05 23.70
C ILE A 15 -19.31 -12.75 25.15
N LEU A 16 -18.27 -11.92 25.35
CA LEU A 16 -17.79 -11.55 26.68
C LEU A 16 -18.84 -10.72 27.44
N TYR A 17 -19.43 -9.71 26.81
CA TYR A 17 -20.52 -8.93 27.41
C TYR A 17 -21.77 -9.75 27.68
N ALA A 18 -22.17 -10.58 26.74
CA ALA A 18 -23.31 -11.48 26.93
C ALA A 18 -23.06 -12.47 28.09
N GLY A 19 -21.83 -12.98 28.19
CA GLY A 19 -21.43 -13.89 29.27
C GLY A 19 -21.44 -13.23 30.65
N VAL A 20 -20.90 -12.02 30.77
CA VAL A 20 -20.90 -11.26 32.04
C VAL A 20 -22.32 -10.91 32.48
N PHE A 21 -23.17 -10.48 31.55
CA PHE A 21 -24.56 -10.14 31.85
C PHE A 21 -25.39 -11.36 32.25
N LEU A 22 -25.17 -12.48 31.57
CA LEU A 22 -25.85 -13.76 31.87
C LEU A 22 -25.40 -14.28 33.24
N LEU A 23 -24.10 -14.21 33.55
CA LEU A 23 -23.55 -14.58 34.87
C LEU A 23 -24.15 -13.74 35.98
N SER A 24 -24.24 -12.42 35.79
CA SER A 24 -24.89 -11.49 36.73
C SER A 24 -26.35 -11.85 36.97
N GLY A 25 -27.07 -12.21 35.91
CA GLY A 25 -28.48 -12.69 36.01
C GLY A 25 -28.61 -13.99 36.79
N ILE A 26 -27.73 -14.95 36.53
CA ILE A 26 -27.73 -16.23 37.27
C ILE A 26 -27.45 -16.00 38.76
N VAL A 27 -26.48 -15.14 39.09
CA VAL A 27 -26.13 -14.78 40.47
C VAL A 27 -27.33 -14.13 41.20
N LEU A 28 -28.00 -13.19 40.52
CA LEU A 28 -29.18 -12.52 41.05
C LEU A 28 -30.33 -13.50 41.34
N LEU A 29 -30.61 -14.41 40.38
CA LEU A 29 -31.62 -15.44 40.53
C LEU A 29 -31.28 -16.44 41.66
N ALA A 30 -30.01 -16.85 41.74
CA ALA A 30 -29.57 -17.74 42.82
C ALA A 30 -29.70 -17.05 44.18
N LEU A 31 -29.38 -15.76 44.30
CA LEU A 31 -29.57 -14.99 45.52
C LEU A 31 -31.04 -14.88 45.89
N THR A 32 -31.93 -14.61 44.91
CA THR A 32 -33.39 -14.53 45.17
C THR A 32 -33.94 -15.86 45.62
N PHE A 33 -33.46 -16.96 45.04
CA PHE A 33 -33.88 -18.32 45.45
C PHE A 33 -33.42 -18.63 46.89
N VAL A 34 -32.17 -18.36 47.25
CA VAL A 34 -31.64 -18.61 48.59
C VAL A 34 -32.36 -17.74 49.66
N LEU A 35 -32.67 -16.47 49.33
CA LEU A 35 -33.41 -15.59 50.22
C LEU A 35 -34.89 -16.02 50.37
N SER A 36 -35.48 -16.64 49.36
CA SER A 36 -36.87 -17.17 49.39
C SER A 36 -36.99 -18.46 50.21
N ASP A 37 -35.91 -19.24 50.30
CA ASP A 37 -35.92 -20.57 50.97
C ASP A 37 -35.69 -20.47 52.51
N THR A 38 -35.44 -19.27 53.05
CA THR A 38 -35.11 -19.08 54.46
C THR A 38 -36.33 -18.99 55.40
N GLU A 39 -37.56 -19.05 54.88
CA GLU A 39 -38.79 -18.94 55.71
C GLU A 39 -39.64 -20.24 55.85
N VAL A 40 -39.14 -21.40 55.43
CA VAL A 40 -39.91 -22.64 55.64
C VAL A 40 -39.61 -23.22 57.03
N ALA A 41 -40.39 -22.80 58.01
CA ALA A 41 -40.45 -23.49 59.29
C ALA A 41 -40.98 -24.94 59.05
N SER A 42 -40.11 -25.92 59.27
CA SER A 42 -40.46 -27.34 59.13
C SER A 42 -41.58 -27.72 60.15
N VAL A 43 -42.78 -27.82 59.64
CA VAL A 43 -43.86 -28.47 60.40
C VAL A 43 -43.56 -29.98 60.43
N GLY A 44 -43.34 -30.48 61.65
CA GLY A 44 -42.99 -31.90 61.85
C GLY A 44 -44.07 -32.88 61.32
N PRO A 45 -43.68 -34.15 61.08
CA PRO A 45 -44.60 -35.15 60.50
C PRO A 45 -45.78 -35.34 61.44
N PRO A 46 -46.99 -35.53 60.86
CA PRO A 46 -48.20 -35.76 61.64
C PRO A 46 -48.12 -37.11 62.42
N PRO A 47 -48.69 -37.21 63.65
CA PRO A 47 -48.65 -38.42 64.41
C PRO A 47 -49.41 -39.54 63.70
N PRO A 48 -49.04 -40.85 63.88
CA PRO A 48 -49.68 -41.97 63.24
C PRO A 48 -51.17 -42.10 63.65
N GLY A 49 -52.06 -42.22 62.66
CA GLY A 49 -53.50 -42.18 62.83
C GLY A 49 -54.08 -43.39 63.57
N GLY A 50 -54.80 -43.11 64.64
CA GLY A 50 -55.77 -44.02 65.22
C GLY A 50 -57.16 -43.62 64.76
N ASP A 51 -58.02 -44.63 64.58
CA ASP A 51 -59.45 -44.54 64.17
C ASP A 51 -60.23 -43.70 65.21
N GLY A 52 -60.35 -42.40 65.02
CA GLY A 52 -61.06 -41.52 65.93
C GLY A 52 -60.80 -39.99 65.65
N MET A 53 -60.44 -39.66 64.42
CA MET A 53 -60.24 -38.28 64.04
C MET A 53 -61.43 -37.38 64.24
N THR A 54 -61.35 -36.41 65.13
CA THR A 54 -62.35 -35.36 65.30
C THR A 54 -62.47 -34.49 64.07
N GLY A 55 -63.63 -33.85 63.87
CA GLY A 55 -63.79 -32.92 62.70
C GLY A 55 -62.72 -31.86 62.55
N ALA A 56 -62.18 -31.41 63.69
CA ALA A 56 -61.08 -30.42 63.75
C ALA A 56 -59.78 -30.99 63.18
N GLN A 57 -59.43 -32.24 63.41
CA GLN A 57 -58.19 -32.85 62.86
C GLN A 57 -58.29 -33.05 61.36
N ARG A 58 -59.45 -33.37 60.82
CA ARG A 58 -59.66 -33.43 59.37
C ARG A 58 -59.52 -32.08 58.69
N HIS A 59 -60.01 -31.06 59.37
CA HIS A 59 -59.86 -29.67 58.86
C HIS A 59 -58.39 -29.19 58.85
N ILE A 60 -57.62 -29.51 59.88
CA ILE A 60 -56.20 -29.23 59.98
C ILE A 60 -55.40 -29.91 58.85
N LEU A 61 -55.69 -31.21 58.59
CA LEU A 61 -55.08 -31.95 57.50
C LEU A 61 -55.46 -31.41 56.10
N GLN A 62 -56.67 -30.89 55.95
CA GLN A 62 -57.11 -30.25 54.72
C GLN A 62 -56.39 -28.93 54.49
N LEU A 63 -56.23 -28.10 55.54
CA LEU A 63 -55.47 -26.86 55.48
C LEU A 63 -54.00 -27.13 55.22
N GLN A 64 -53.40 -28.16 55.82
CA GLN A 64 -51.96 -28.50 55.54
C GLN A 64 -51.78 -28.99 54.10
N ARG A 65 -52.73 -29.75 53.52
CA ARG A 65 -52.67 -30.12 52.08
C ARG A 65 -52.84 -28.90 51.17
N GLN A 66 -53.74 -27.99 51.48
CA GLN A 66 -53.94 -26.77 50.75
C GLN A 66 -52.69 -25.85 50.80
N LEU A 67 -52.04 -25.79 51.99
CA LEU A 67 -50.77 -25.05 52.12
C LEU A 67 -49.65 -25.68 51.30
N GLY A 68 -49.51 -27.03 51.34
CA GLY A 68 -48.51 -27.73 50.54
C GLY A 68 -48.73 -27.60 49.03
N ASP A 69 -49.99 -27.65 48.57
CA ASP A 69 -50.33 -27.47 47.16
C ASP A 69 -50.10 -26.01 46.70
N THR A 70 -50.32 -25.00 47.58
CA THR A 70 -50.03 -23.61 47.28
C THR A 70 -48.52 -23.35 47.23
N GLU A 71 -47.73 -23.90 48.15
CA GLU A 71 -46.26 -23.79 48.16
C GLU A 71 -45.65 -24.46 46.90
N ALA A 72 -46.12 -25.65 46.51
CA ALA A 72 -45.64 -26.32 45.31
C ALA A 72 -45.95 -25.51 44.01
N ASN A 73 -47.16 -24.93 43.93
CA ASN A 73 -47.54 -24.07 42.82
C ASN A 73 -46.75 -22.76 42.80
N GLN A 74 -46.47 -22.16 43.94
CA GLN A 74 -45.71 -20.95 44.07
C GLN A 74 -44.22 -21.16 43.67
N SER A 75 -43.61 -22.25 44.12
CA SER A 75 -42.26 -22.67 43.74
C SER A 75 -42.16 -22.90 42.21
N ARG A 76 -43.16 -23.57 41.62
CA ARG A 76 -43.20 -23.76 40.17
C ARG A 76 -43.37 -22.47 39.39
N GLN A 77 -44.20 -21.54 39.86
CA GLN A 77 -44.34 -20.20 39.24
C GLN A 77 -43.05 -19.39 39.34
N LEU A 78 -42.35 -19.43 40.47
CA LEU A 78 -41.03 -18.77 40.62
C LEU A 78 -40.00 -19.37 39.68
N LEU A 79 -39.92 -20.69 39.52
CA LEU A 79 -39.02 -21.36 38.59
C LEU A 79 -39.30 -20.97 37.13
N VAL A 80 -40.57 -21.00 36.71
CA VAL A 80 -40.97 -20.63 35.35
C VAL A 80 -40.71 -19.15 35.08
N GLY A 81 -41.04 -18.28 36.05
CA GLY A 81 -40.76 -16.85 35.96
C GLY A 81 -39.26 -16.53 35.87
N SER A 82 -38.46 -17.24 36.69
CA SER A 82 -37.01 -17.12 36.68
C SER A 82 -36.38 -17.55 35.35
N LEU A 83 -36.86 -18.67 34.82
CA LEU A 83 -36.39 -19.19 33.53
C LEU A 83 -36.74 -18.22 32.38
N LEU A 84 -37.97 -17.68 32.38
CA LEU A 84 -38.40 -16.68 31.40
C LEU A 84 -37.56 -15.39 31.47
N ALA A 85 -37.34 -14.89 32.70
CA ALA A 85 -36.50 -13.70 32.93
C ALA A 85 -35.06 -13.93 32.41
N LEU A 86 -34.49 -15.10 32.62
CA LEU A 86 -33.16 -15.47 32.17
C LEU A 86 -33.06 -15.52 30.62
N VAL A 87 -34.08 -16.06 29.95
CA VAL A 87 -34.17 -16.07 28.48
C VAL A 87 -34.28 -14.65 27.93
N VAL A 88 -35.17 -13.82 28.49
CA VAL A 88 -35.31 -12.42 28.08
C VAL A 88 -34.00 -11.66 28.26
N MET A 89 -33.32 -11.84 29.41
CA MET A 89 -32.07 -11.21 29.72
C MET A 89 -30.96 -11.65 28.75
N ALA A 90 -30.90 -12.93 28.37
CA ALA A 90 -29.93 -13.42 27.38
C ALA A 90 -30.15 -12.78 26.01
N ILE A 91 -31.38 -12.63 25.55
CA ILE A 91 -31.73 -11.99 24.29
C ILE A 91 -31.35 -10.50 24.32
N VAL A 92 -31.74 -9.77 25.36
CA VAL A 92 -31.40 -8.34 25.51
C VAL A 92 -29.90 -8.13 25.56
N SER A 93 -29.18 -8.94 26.33
CA SER A 93 -27.71 -8.88 26.43
C SER A 93 -27.03 -9.10 25.09
N LEU A 94 -27.50 -10.07 24.30
CA LEU A 94 -26.97 -10.34 22.96
C LEU A 94 -27.22 -9.17 21.99
N LEU A 95 -28.42 -8.59 22.03
CA LEU A 95 -28.79 -7.44 21.20
C LEU A 95 -27.95 -6.19 21.54
N VAL A 96 -27.87 -5.86 22.82
CA VAL A 96 -27.09 -4.72 23.33
C VAL A 96 -25.59 -4.89 23.02
N GLY A 97 -25.05 -6.08 23.32
CA GLY A 97 -23.64 -6.40 23.03
C GLY A 97 -23.31 -6.28 21.55
N ARG A 98 -24.24 -6.73 20.69
CA ARG A 98 -24.06 -6.62 19.23
C ARG A 98 -24.20 -5.19 18.72
N ALA A 99 -25.11 -4.39 19.28
CA ALA A 99 -25.27 -2.97 18.96
C ALA A 99 -24.03 -2.16 19.36
N LEU A 100 -23.54 -2.38 20.58
CA LEU A 100 -22.34 -1.71 21.10
C LEU A 100 -21.08 -2.10 20.29
N ALA A 101 -20.90 -3.39 20.01
CA ALA A 101 -19.80 -3.89 19.21
C ALA A 101 -19.80 -3.28 17.78
N ARG A 102 -20.97 -3.12 17.16
CA ARG A 102 -21.10 -2.45 15.86
C ARG A 102 -20.76 -0.97 15.93
N ARG A 103 -21.23 -0.28 16.98
CA ARG A 103 -21.02 1.16 17.14
C ARG A 103 -19.53 1.52 17.34
N VAL A 104 -18.81 0.74 18.15
CA VAL A 104 -17.40 1.01 18.49
C VAL A 104 -16.41 0.44 17.43
N LEU A 105 -16.66 -0.76 16.92
CA LEU A 105 -15.69 -1.43 16.06
C LEU A 105 -15.82 -1.09 14.57
N ARG A 106 -16.97 -0.59 14.11
CA ARG A 106 -17.17 -0.22 12.72
C ARG A 106 -16.29 0.95 12.30
N PRO A 107 -16.22 2.09 13.03
CA PRO A 107 -15.33 3.18 12.69
C PRO A 107 -13.85 2.77 12.69
N LEU A 108 -13.41 2.01 13.70
CA LEU A 108 -12.02 1.52 13.77
C LEU A 108 -11.63 0.66 12.57
N ARG A 109 -12.56 -0.17 12.05
CA ARG A 109 -12.32 -0.95 10.84
C ARG A 109 -12.22 -0.06 9.59
N LEU A 110 -13.02 1.00 9.51
CA LEU A 110 -12.96 1.97 8.41
C LEU A 110 -11.62 2.71 8.43
N ILE A 111 -11.17 3.19 9.60
CA ILE A 111 -9.86 3.81 9.77
C ILE A 111 -8.74 2.84 9.35
N THR A 112 -8.77 1.60 9.84
CA THR A 112 -7.75 0.59 9.49
C THR A 112 -7.75 0.26 8.00
N ALA A 113 -8.92 0.16 7.37
CA ALA A 113 -9.02 -0.09 5.94
C ALA A 113 -8.51 1.10 5.12
N ALA A 114 -8.91 2.32 5.47
CA ALA A 114 -8.45 3.53 4.82
C ALA A 114 -6.93 3.70 4.94
N THR A 115 -6.37 3.51 6.14
CA THR A 115 -4.92 3.64 6.38
C THR A 115 -4.09 2.64 5.56
N ARG A 116 -4.63 1.45 5.28
CA ARG A 116 -3.95 0.45 4.43
C ARG A 116 -3.91 0.85 2.95
N HIS A 117 -4.81 1.70 2.51
CA HIS A 117 -4.87 2.19 1.13
C HIS A 117 -4.20 3.57 0.97
N ILE A 118 -3.72 4.17 2.07
CA ILE A 118 -2.95 5.40 2.01
C ILE A 118 -1.53 5.05 1.56
N SER A 119 -1.14 5.60 0.42
CA SER A 119 0.21 5.57 -0.12
C SER A 119 0.66 7.00 -0.39
N ALA A 120 1.91 7.19 -0.76
CA ALA A 120 2.41 8.51 -1.15
C ALA A 120 1.61 9.15 -2.31
N ASP A 121 0.91 8.31 -3.09
CA ASP A 121 0.17 8.73 -4.30
C ASP A 121 -1.25 9.23 -4.00
N ASN A 122 -1.80 9.00 -2.82
CA ASN A 122 -3.18 9.34 -2.46
C ASN A 122 -3.33 9.93 -1.06
N LEU A 123 -2.34 10.73 -0.65
CA LEU A 123 -2.33 11.44 0.64
C LEU A 123 -3.43 12.51 0.76
N ASP A 124 -4.03 12.92 -0.36
CA ASP A 124 -5.14 13.85 -0.43
C ASP A 124 -6.45 13.29 0.15
N ARG A 125 -6.55 11.96 0.25
CA ARG A 125 -7.71 11.32 0.86
C ARG A 125 -7.69 11.52 2.37
N ARG A 126 -8.84 11.96 2.89
CA ARG A 126 -9.08 12.11 4.33
C ARG A 126 -10.01 11.01 4.81
N LEU A 127 -9.84 10.63 6.07
CA LEU A 127 -10.73 9.66 6.72
C LEU A 127 -12.14 10.25 6.86
N ALA A 128 -12.23 11.55 7.12
CA ALA A 128 -13.47 12.33 7.23
C ALA A 128 -14.58 11.58 7.98
N VAL A 129 -14.23 10.97 9.12
CA VAL A 129 -15.17 10.15 9.90
C VAL A 129 -16.25 11.04 10.48
N SER A 130 -17.50 10.84 10.03
CA SER A 130 -18.68 11.52 10.56
C SER A 130 -19.19 10.77 11.79
N GLY A 131 -19.46 11.50 12.86
CA GLY A 131 -19.98 10.93 14.12
C GLY A 131 -19.98 11.92 15.28
N PRO A 132 -20.41 11.48 16.47
CA PRO A 132 -20.30 12.28 17.69
C PRO A 132 -18.81 12.55 17.99
N ALA A 133 -18.55 13.68 18.67
CA ALA A 133 -17.23 14.01 19.16
C ALA A 133 -16.87 13.06 20.32
N ASP A 134 -16.23 11.94 19.96
CA ASP A 134 -15.72 10.93 20.86
C ASP A 134 -14.25 10.62 20.54
N GLU A 135 -13.62 9.76 21.33
CA GLU A 135 -12.21 9.40 21.21
C GLU A 135 -11.88 8.80 19.81
N VAL A 136 -12.86 8.22 19.12
CA VAL A 136 -12.70 7.66 17.78
C VAL A 136 -12.63 8.77 16.72
N LYS A 137 -13.44 9.82 16.90
CA LYS A 137 -13.38 11.01 16.06
C LYS A 137 -12.08 11.77 16.26
N ASP A 138 -11.64 11.96 17.51
CA ASP A 138 -10.38 12.62 17.84
C ASP A 138 -9.18 11.87 17.22
N LEU A 139 -9.21 10.54 17.23
CA LEU A 139 -8.20 9.71 16.56
C LEU A 139 -8.22 9.93 15.03
N ALA A 140 -9.40 9.96 14.43
CA ALA A 140 -9.53 10.19 12.98
C ALA A 140 -9.03 11.60 12.59
N ASP A 141 -9.42 12.62 13.33
CA ASP A 141 -8.99 14.01 13.12
C ASP A 141 -7.46 14.16 13.31
N THR A 142 -6.88 13.43 14.29
CA THR A 142 -5.42 13.39 14.49
C THR A 142 -4.70 12.77 13.29
N ILE A 143 -5.23 11.66 12.75
CA ILE A 143 -4.68 11.01 11.57
C ILE A 143 -4.79 11.93 10.35
N ASP A 144 -5.94 12.59 10.15
CA ASP A 144 -6.14 13.54 9.06
C ASP A 144 -5.17 14.72 9.15
N GLY A 145 -4.91 15.23 10.36
CA GLY A 145 -3.89 16.27 10.61
C GLY A 145 -2.46 15.80 10.34
N LEU A 146 -2.13 14.53 10.61
CA LEU A 146 -0.83 13.96 10.24
C LEU A 146 -0.68 13.80 8.73
N LEU A 147 -1.74 13.37 8.03
CA LEU A 147 -1.77 13.27 6.58
C LEU A 147 -1.58 14.64 5.91
N GLU A 148 -2.22 15.68 6.42
CA GLU A 148 -2.06 17.06 5.93
C GLU A 148 -0.62 17.56 6.07
N ARG A 149 0.01 17.33 7.22
CA ARG A 149 1.42 17.69 7.44
C ARG A 149 2.36 16.92 6.52
N LEU A 150 2.09 15.66 6.30
CA LEU A 150 2.88 14.81 5.41
C LEU A 150 2.75 15.26 3.95
N GLU A 151 1.52 15.54 3.49
CA GLU A 151 1.24 16.11 2.16
C GLU A 151 1.94 17.45 1.95
N ALA A 152 1.85 18.36 2.93
CA ALA A 152 2.53 19.65 2.89
C ALA A 152 4.06 19.50 2.84
N SER A 153 4.62 18.53 3.59
CA SER A 153 6.06 18.23 3.57
C SER A 153 6.53 17.73 2.20
N PHE A 154 5.78 16.79 1.60
CA PHE A 154 6.08 16.31 0.25
C PHE A 154 5.93 17.42 -0.82
N ALA A 155 4.92 18.28 -0.70
CA ALA A 155 4.74 19.42 -1.59
C ALA A 155 5.90 20.44 -1.47
N ALA A 156 6.39 20.69 -0.26
CA ALA A 156 7.54 21.52 -0.01
C ALA A 156 8.83 20.91 -0.59
N GLN A 157 9.02 19.59 -0.41
CA GLN A 157 10.18 18.88 -0.96
C GLN A 157 10.19 18.91 -2.49
N ARG A 158 9.02 18.69 -3.14
CA ARG A 158 8.88 18.81 -4.61
C ARG A 158 9.27 20.20 -5.11
N ARG A 159 8.74 21.25 -4.47
CA ARG A 159 9.07 22.64 -4.82
C ARG A 159 10.55 22.94 -4.61
N PHE A 160 11.15 22.47 -3.51
CA PHE A 160 12.56 22.62 -3.23
C PHE A 160 13.42 21.98 -4.34
N VAL A 161 13.15 20.73 -4.71
CA VAL A 161 13.89 20.02 -5.77
C VAL A 161 13.73 20.73 -7.12
N ALA A 162 12.51 21.15 -7.47
CA ALA A 162 12.26 21.89 -8.71
C ALA A 162 13.03 23.23 -8.76
N ASN A 163 12.95 24.01 -7.68
CA ASN A 163 13.64 25.30 -7.60
C ASN A 163 15.15 25.13 -7.58
N ALA A 164 15.68 24.20 -6.78
CA ALA A 164 17.10 23.92 -6.72
C ALA A 164 17.69 23.56 -8.10
N SER A 165 16.93 22.79 -8.91
CA SER A 165 17.39 22.42 -10.23
C SER A 165 17.38 23.60 -11.21
N HIS A 166 16.40 24.49 -11.14
CA HIS A 166 16.43 25.73 -11.93
C HIS A 166 17.58 26.61 -11.52
N GLU A 167 17.81 26.79 -10.22
CA GLU A 167 18.91 27.62 -9.68
C GLU A 167 20.30 27.03 -9.97
N LEU A 168 20.42 25.71 -10.12
CA LEU A 168 21.69 25.06 -10.49
C LEU A 168 21.93 25.05 -12.01
N ARG A 169 20.89 25.01 -12.83
CA ARG A 169 21.02 25.00 -14.29
C ARG A 169 21.58 26.30 -14.82
N THR A 170 21.23 27.46 -14.24
CA THR A 170 21.68 28.77 -14.65
C THR A 170 23.22 28.94 -14.52
N PRO A 171 23.87 28.66 -13.36
CA PRO A 171 25.33 28.75 -13.26
C PRO A 171 26.04 27.71 -14.14
N LEU A 172 25.48 26.52 -14.33
CA LEU A 172 26.03 25.50 -15.23
C LEU A 172 26.05 26.00 -16.69
N ALA A 173 24.93 26.57 -17.15
CA ALA A 173 24.84 27.17 -18.49
C ALA A 173 25.85 28.32 -18.66
N THR A 174 26.04 29.14 -17.62
CA THR A 174 27.04 30.22 -17.62
C THR A 174 28.47 29.68 -17.69
N MET A 175 28.79 28.63 -16.93
CA MET A 175 30.10 27.97 -16.99
C MET A 175 30.37 27.37 -18.37
N ARG A 176 29.32 26.69 -18.98
CA ARG A 176 29.41 26.15 -20.32
C ARG A 176 29.67 27.23 -21.36
N ALA A 177 28.90 28.33 -21.35
CA ALA A 177 29.11 29.46 -22.26
C ALA A 177 30.49 30.08 -22.11
N SER A 178 30.98 30.24 -20.88
CA SER A 178 32.31 30.77 -20.60
C SER A 178 33.41 29.85 -21.14
N LEU A 179 33.26 28.55 -21.00
CA LEU A 179 34.16 27.53 -21.52
C LEU A 179 34.16 27.54 -23.05
N ASP A 180 33.00 27.62 -23.69
CA ASP A 180 32.86 27.66 -25.14
C ASP A 180 33.52 28.88 -25.74
N VAL A 181 33.34 30.05 -25.11
CA VAL A 181 34.04 31.29 -25.50
C VAL A 181 35.55 31.17 -25.32
N ALA A 182 36.02 30.53 -24.23
CA ALA A 182 37.46 30.38 -23.97
C ALA A 182 38.14 29.47 -25.01
N VAL A 183 37.46 28.38 -25.40
CA VAL A 183 37.99 27.39 -26.36
C VAL A 183 37.87 27.85 -27.81
N ALA A 184 36.89 28.72 -28.14
CA ALA A 184 36.70 29.25 -29.48
C ALA A 184 37.69 30.35 -29.90
N LYS A 185 38.56 30.83 -28.99
CA LYS A 185 39.54 31.88 -29.30
C LYS A 185 40.60 31.35 -30.28
N PRO A 186 41.03 32.16 -31.27
CA PRO A 186 42.13 31.77 -32.15
C PRO A 186 43.45 31.66 -31.36
N GLY A 187 44.24 30.61 -31.64
CA GLY A 187 45.54 30.38 -31.01
C GLY A 187 45.52 29.72 -29.63
N VAL A 188 44.44 29.08 -29.26
CA VAL A 188 44.35 28.32 -28.01
C VAL A 188 45.34 27.13 -28.05
N PRO A 189 46.18 26.93 -27.02
CA PRO A 189 47.05 25.76 -26.93
C PRO A 189 46.26 24.43 -26.93
N ALA A 190 46.82 23.41 -27.60
CA ALA A 190 46.18 22.09 -27.67
C ALA A 190 45.84 21.49 -26.30
N GLN A 191 46.69 21.79 -25.29
CA GLN A 191 46.47 21.35 -23.93
C GLN A 191 45.22 21.98 -23.29
N THR A 192 44.91 23.24 -23.64
CA THR A 192 43.69 23.94 -23.17
C THR A 192 42.44 23.39 -23.83
N LEU A 193 42.52 22.96 -25.11
CA LEU A 193 41.42 22.29 -25.79
C LEU A 193 41.06 20.95 -25.11
N VAL A 194 42.06 20.16 -24.75
CA VAL A 194 41.84 18.88 -24.02
C VAL A 194 41.19 19.11 -22.66
N VAL A 195 41.63 20.14 -21.91
CA VAL A 195 41.00 20.50 -20.64
C VAL A 195 39.58 21.00 -20.86
N GLY A 196 39.35 21.79 -21.92
CA GLY A 196 38.03 22.26 -22.31
C GLY A 196 37.04 21.12 -22.57
N ASP A 197 37.45 20.13 -23.33
CA ASP A 197 36.61 18.96 -23.63
C ASP A 197 36.31 18.13 -22.39
N ARG A 198 37.30 17.96 -21.50
CA ARG A 198 37.06 17.28 -20.19
C ARG A 198 36.06 18.04 -19.33
N LEU A 199 36.15 19.35 -19.25
CA LEU A 199 35.23 20.19 -18.49
C LEU A 199 33.82 20.15 -19.10
N ARG A 200 33.67 20.16 -20.43
CA ARG A 200 32.37 19.97 -21.09
C ARG A 200 31.75 18.66 -20.70
N THR A 201 32.49 17.57 -20.79
CA THR A 201 32.02 16.24 -20.38
C THR A 201 31.53 16.20 -18.92
N GLN A 202 32.27 16.88 -18.01
CA GLN A 202 31.88 16.97 -16.60
C GLN A 202 30.60 17.82 -16.40
N LEU A 203 30.46 18.93 -17.12
CA LEU A 203 29.24 19.76 -17.06
C LEU A 203 28.02 18.98 -17.59
N ASP A 204 28.20 18.23 -18.70
CA ASP A 204 27.13 17.37 -19.24
C ASP A 204 26.72 16.29 -18.25
N GLN A 205 27.66 15.69 -17.51
CA GLN A 205 27.35 14.72 -16.45
C GLN A 205 26.56 15.35 -15.29
N VAL A 206 26.92 16.57 -14.87
CA VAL A 206 26.20 17.28 -13.82
C VAL A 206 24.76 17.62 -14.26
N ASP A 207 24.58 18.08 -15.49
CA ASP A 207 23.25 18.35 -16.05
C ASP A 207 22.38 17.06 -16.09
N GLN A 208 22.95 15.94 -16.53
CA GLN A 208 22.27 14.65 -16.52
C GLN A 208 21.89 14.18 -15.11
N LEU A 209 22.76 14.40 -14.11
CA LEU A 209 22.49 14.10 -12.72
C LEU A 209 21.32 14.93 -12.18
N LEU A 210 21.31 16.24 -12.45
CA LEU A 210 20.24 17.15 -12.03
C LEU A 210 18.90 16.79 -12.67
N ASP A 211 18.89 16.54 -13.97
CA ASP A 211 17.69 16.12 -14.68
C ASP A 211 17.18 14.77 -14.17
N GLY A 212 18.10 13.83 -13.93
CA GLY A 212 17.77 12.53 -13.35
C GLY A 212 17.13 12.64 -11.95
N PHE A 213 17.67 13.52 -11.11
CA PHE A 213 17.15 13.77 -9.77
C PHE A 213 15.75 14.40 -9.80
N LEU A 214 15.50 15.33 -10.74
CA LEU A 214 14.18 15.93 -10.94
C LEU A 214 13.13 14.91 -11.36
N VAL A 215 13.49 14.07 -12.34
CA VAL A 215 12.59 13.01 -12.83
C VAL A 215 12.29 12.03 -11.71
N LEU A 216 13.29 11.60 -10.95
CA LEU A 216 13.14 10.71 -9.81
C LEU A 216 12.21 11.33 -8.74
N ALA A 217 12.40 12.61 -8.42
CA ALA A 217 11.57 13.31 -7.45
C ALA A 217 10.13 13.50 -7.93
N ARG A 218 9.89 13.71 -9.22
CA ARG A 218 8.54 13.77 -9.81
C ARG A 218 7.88 12.39 -9.81
N ALA A 219 8.59 11.37 -10.23
CA ALA A 219 8.08 10.01 -10.31
C ALA A 219 7.74 9.42 -8.94
N GLN A 220 8.57 9.65 -7.91
CA GLN A 220 8.34 9.15 -6.55
C GLN A 220 7.11 9.75 -5.85
N HIS A 221 6.57 10.85 -6.34
CA HIS A 221 5.49 11.58 -5.65
C HIS A 221 4.17 11.63 -6.44
N GLY A 222 3.96 10.66 -7.35
CA GLY A 222 2.64 10.32 -7.91
C GLY A 222 1.94 11.42 -8.71
N ALA A 223 2.65 12.45 -9.15
CA ALA A 223 2.04 13.52 -9.94
C ALA A 223 1.89 13.11 -11.41
N LEU A 224 1.00 12.17 -11.71
CA LEU A 224 0.40 12.01 -13.02
C LEU A 224 -0.63 13.12 -13.26
N ALA A 225 -0.26 14.38 -13.01
CA ALA A 225 -1.17 15.51 -13.06
C ALA A 225 -1.77 15.74 -14.46
N GLU A 226 -1.15 15.21 -15.51
CA GLU A 226 -1.58 15.33 -16.90
C GLU A 226 -1.45 13.98 -17.63
N ALA A 227 -2.12 12.94 -17.15
CA ALA A 227 -2.10 11.64 -17.80
C ALA A 227 -2.82 11.72 -19.15
N ALA A 228 -2.06 11.70 -20.24
CA ALA A 228 -2.53 11.63 -21.61
C ALA A 228 -2.38 10.22 -22.20
N GLY A 229 -3.06 9.95 -23.33
CA GLY A 229 -2.78 8.78 -24.15
C GLY A 229 -1.40 8.94 -24.81
N VAL A 230 -0.57 7.90 -24.72
CA VAL A 230 0.78 7.89 -25.26
C VAL A 230 1.03 6.56 -25.97
N ASP A 231 1.53 6.60 -27.21
CA ASP A 231 1.91 5.44 -27.96
C ASP A 231 3.40 5.17 -27.80
N LEU A 232 3.75 4.01 -27.21
CA LEU A 232 5.13 3.64 -26.91
C LEU A 232 5.94 3.37 -28.17
N ASP A 233 5.32 2.82 -29.21
CA ASP A 233 5.95 2.58 -30.52
C ASP A 233 6.46 3.87 -31.16
N ASP A 234 5.71 4.96 -31.08
CA ASP A 234 6.13 6.28 -31.52
C ASP A 234 7.30 6.83 -30.69
N LEU A 235 7.29 6.63 -29.39
CA LEU A 235 8.38 7.04 -28.51
C LEU A 235 9.68 6.28 -28.81
N VAL A 236 9.58 4.96 -29.02
CA VAL A 236 10.72 4.11 -29.37
C VAL A 236 11.30 4.51 -30.71
N THR A 237 10.45 4.76 -31.71
CA THR A 237 10.89 5.19 -33.06
C THR A 237 11.66 6.49 -32.98
N ARG A 238 11.15 7.47 -32.24
CA ARG A 238 11.83 8.77 -32.03
C ARG A 238 13.17 8.58 -31.31
N ALA A 239 13.19 7.83 -30.20
CA ALA A 239 14.41 7.60 -29.45
C ALA A 239 15.51 6.91 -30.27
N LEU A 240 15.18 5.93 -31.10
CA LEU A 240 16.13 5.29 -32.01
C LEU A 240 16.65 6.26 -33.08
N SER A 241 15.79 7.13 -33.61
CA SER A 241 16.18 8.18 -34.55
C SER A 241 17.15 9.19 -33.93
N ASP A 242 16.87 9.63 -32.71
CA ASP A 242 17.72 10.57 -31.97
C ASP A 242 19.13 9.99 -31.70
N HIS A 243 19.22 8.65 -31.57
CA HIS A 243 20.49 7.93 -31.34
C HIS A 243 21.14 7.40 -32.62
N SER A 244 20.66 7.77 -33.82
CA SER A 244 21.15 7.27 -35.11
C SER A 244 22.66 7.45 -35.30
N ALA A 245 23.21 8.56 -34.87
CA ALA A 245 24.66 8.84 -34.96
C ALA A 245 25.49 7.88 -34.08
N GLY A 246 25.05 7.60 -32.84
CA GLY A 246 25.72 6.64 -31.95
C GLY A 246 25.59 5.20 -32.43
N ILE A 247 24.44 4.84 -32.97
CA ILE A 247 24.17 3.53 -33.61
C ILE A 247 25.12 3.34 -34.81
N ALA A 248 25.24 4.34 -35.68
CA ALA A 248 26.12 4.27 -36.87
C ALA A 248 27.60 4.25 -36.46
N ALA A 249 28.01 5.04 -35.46
CA ALA A 249 29.40 5.09 -34.99
C ALA A 249 29.86 3.71 -34.46
N LYS A 250 29.00 2.98 -33.77
CA LYS A 250 29.27 1.62 -33.28
C LYS A 250 28.88 0.50 -34.23
N ARG A 251 28.38 0.85 -35.40
CA ARG A 251 27.88 -0.12 -36.43
C ARG A 251 26.88 -1.14 -35.89
N LEU A 252 25.95 -0.67 -35.01
CA LEU A 252 24.99 -1.52 -34.35
C LEU A 252 23.91 -2.02 -35.32
N ASN A 253 23.60 -3.30 -35.28
CA ASN A 253 22.47 -3.89 -35.98
C ASN A 253 21.19 -3.71 -35.18
N VAL A 254 20.29 -2.82 -35.60
CA VAL A 254 19.02 -2.55 -34.91
C VAL A 254 17.87 -3.28 -35.59
N THR A 255 17.18 -4.13 -34.85
CA THR A 255 15.96 -4.81 -35.31
C THR A 255 14.78 -4.36 -34.45
N THR A 256 13.66 -4.05 -35.08
CA THR A 256 12.47 -3.54 -34.38
C THR A 256 11.23 -4.38 -34.72
N GLN A 257 10.41 -4.65 -33.68
CA GLN A 257 9.07 -5.23 -33.82
C GLN A 257 8.07 -4.34 -33.06
N LEU A 258 7.78 -3.18 -33.66
CA LEU A 258 6.93 -2.18 -33.03
C LEU A 258 5.47 -2.41 -33.44
N ARG A 259 4.64 -2.78 -32.47
CA ARG A 259 3.20 -2.89 -32.58
C ARG A 259 2.55 -1.80 -31.72
N ALA A 260 1.38 -1.33 -32.13
CA ALA A 260 0.62 -0.35 -31.38
C ALA A 260 0.50 -0.71 -29.88
N ALA A 261 1.06 0.12 -29.03
CA ALA A 261 1.20 -0.10 -27.59
C ALA A 261 0.83 1.18 -26.82
N GLY A 262 -0.46 1.54 -26.89
CA GLY A 262 -1.00 2.71 -26.20
C GLY A 262 -1.09 2.52 -24.70
N THR A 263 -0.54 3.46 -23.94
CA THR A 263 -0.64 3.54 -22.49
C THR A 263 -1.20 4.90 -22.08
N ARG A 264 -1.45 5.10 -20.79
CA ARG A 264 -1.89 6.39 -20.25
C ARG A 264 -0.91 6.86 -19.20
N GLY A 265 -0.36 8.08 -19.35
CA GLY A 265 0.62 8.61 -18.41
C GLY A 265 1.12 9.99 -18.79
N ASP A 266 2.14 10.46 -18.08
CA ASP A 266 2.84 11.72 -18.39
C ASP A 266 3.74 11.50 -19.63
N PRO A 267 3.48 12.21 -20.75
CA PRO A 267 4.25 12.03 -21.99
C PRO A 267 5.75 12.34 -21.85
N ALA A 268 6.10 13.31 -21.01
CA ALA A 268 7.50 13.69 -20.81
C ALA A 268 8.27 12.63 -20.01
N LEU A 269 7.64 12.07 -18.96
CA LEU A 269 8.21 10.98 -18.17
C LEU A 269 8.35 9.71 -19.00
N LEU A 270 7.31 9.32 -19.74
CA LEU A 270 7.35 8.13 -20.60
C LEU A 270 8.39 8.26 -21.72
N SER A 271 8.49 9.44 -22.35
CA SER A 271 9.56 9.72 -23.32
C SER A 271 10.95 9.58 -22.69
N ARG A 272 11.14 10.11 -21.48
CA ARG A 272 12.42 9.99 -20.76
C ARG A 272 12.75 8.56 -20.37
N MET A 273 11.75 7.76 -20.00
CA MET A 273 11.90 6.33 -19.73
C MET A 273 12.43 5.60 -20.95
N VAL A 274 11.79 5.78 -22.11
CA VAL A 274 12.20 5.14 -23.37
C VAL A 274 13.60 5.60 -23.76
N GLN A 275 13.89 6.90 -23.72
CA GLN A 275 15.22 7.45 -24.01
C GLN A 275 16.29 6.82 -23.13
N ASN A 276 16.09 6.72 -21.80
CA ASN A 276 17.09 6.11 -20.91
C ASN A 276 17.37 4.64 -21.23
N VAL A 277 16.35 3.88 -21.68
CA VAL A 277 16.54 2.48 -22.11
C VAL A 277 17.36 2.40 -23.38
N ILE A 278 17.05 3.23 -24.40
CA ILE A 278 17.77 3.26 -25.67
C ILE A 278 19.18 3.82 -25.50
N ASP A 279 19.37 4.89 -24.71
CA ASP A 279 20.68 5.41 -24.33
C ASP A 279 21.58 4.30 -23.77
N ASN A 280 21.07 3.54 -22.79
CA ASN A 280 21.81 2.42 -22.22
C ASN A 280 22.12 1.34 -23.27
N ALA A 281 21.16 1.01 -24.13
CA ALA A 281 21.34 0.00 -25.16
C ALA A 281 22.42 0.38 -26.18
N VAL A 282 22.58 1.67 -26.50
CA VAL A 282 23.61 2.19 -27.39
C VAL A 282 24.93 2.38 -26.66
N ALA A 283 24.92 3.03 -25.48
CA ALA A 283 26.14 3.40 -24.77
C ALA A 283 26.96 2.19 -24.30
N TYR A 284 26.29 1.16 -23.79
CA TYR A 284 26.93 -0.04 -23.22
C TYR A 284 27.01 -1.22 -24.21
N ASN A 285 26.65 -1.03 -25.48
CA ASN A 285 26.83 -2.03 -26.51
C ASN A 285 28.29 -2.06 -27.01
N GLU A 286 28.70 -3.20 -27.52
CA GLU A 286 29.99 -3.39 -28.19
C GLU A 286 29.92 -2.91 -29.64
N GLU A 287 31.08 -2.63 -30.27
CA GLU A 287 31.14 -2.37 -31.71
C GLU A 287 30.65 -3.60 -32.48
N ASP A 288 29.97 -3.38 -33.60
CA ASP A 288 29.31 -4.41 -34.40
C ASP A 288 28.27 -5.26 -33.65
N GLY A 289 27.82 -4.75 -32.48
CA GLY A 289 26.79 -5.38 -31.66
C GLY A 289 25.38 -5.22 -32.22
N TRP A 290 24.37 -5.58 -31.45
CA TRP A 290 22.98 -5.51 -31.90
C TRP A 290 22.04 -5.03 -30.79
N ILE A 291 20.91 -4.44 -31.24
CA ILE A 291 19.79 -4.02 -30.40
C ILE A 291 18.52 -4.61 -31.01
N HIS A 292 17.70 -5.23 -30.16
CA HIS A 292 16.33 -5.62 -30.53
C HIS A 292 15.35 -4.84 -29.67
N ALA A 293 14.41 -4.12 -30.30
CA ALA A 293 13.38 -3.35 -29.61
C ALA A 293 11.99 -3.84 -30.04
N GLU A 294 11.14 -4.13 -29.06
CA GLU A 294 9.79 -4.64 -29.28
C GLU A 294 8.80 -3.85 -28.44
N THR A 295 7.63 -3.53 -29.05
CA THR A 295 6.44 -3.07 -28.32
C THR A 295 5.28 -3.98 -28.67
N VAL A 296 4.51 -4.38 -27.65
CA VAL A 296 3.37 -5.29 -27.82
C VAL A 296 2.29 -4.99 -26.78
N ARG A 297 1.04 -5.16 -27.17
CA ARG A 297 -0.10 -5.15 -26.24
C ARG A 297 -0.48 -6.57 -25.87
N GLU A 298 -0.45 -6.88 -24.57
CA GLU A 298 -0.82 -8.17 -23.99
C GLU A 298 -2.02 -8.00 -23.03
N GLY A 299 -3.22 -8.05 -23.58
CA GLY A 299 -4.45 -7.90 -22.79
C GLY A 299 -4.60 -6.51 -22.17
N ALA A 300 -4.52 -6.44 -20.83
CA ALA A 300 -4.64 -5.20 -20.05
C ALA A 300 -3.30 -4.46 -19.86
N GLU A 301 -2.19 -5.00 -20.39
CA GLU A 301 -0.87 -4.40 -20.29
C GLU A 301 -0.30 -4.13 -21.68
N VAL A 302 0.58 -3.13 -21.76
CA VAL A 302 1.49 -2.91 -22.88
C VAL A 302 2.90 -3.18 -22.42
N ARG A 303 3.69 -3.83 -23.26
CA ARG A 303 5.06 -4.20 -22.95
C ARG A 303 6.01 -3.54 -23.94
N PHE A 304 7.07 -2.94 -23.38
CA PHE A 304 8.23 -2.44 -24.11
C PHE A 304 9.44 -3.26 -23.70
N VAL A 305 10.10 -3.89 -24.67
CA VAL A 305 11.26 -4.76 -24.45
C VAL A 305 12.43 -4.26 -25.28
N VAL A 306 13.60 -4.16 -24.66
CA VAL A 306 14.86 -3.92 -25.35
C VAL A 306 15.87 -4.99 -24.94
N GLN A 307 16.49 -5.63 -25.91
CA GLN A 307 17.53 -6.62 -25.70
C GLN A 307 18.81 -6.19 -26.43
N THR A 308 19.93 -6.41 -25.81
CA THR A 308 21.25 -6.16 -26.41
C THR A 308 22.13 -7.40 -26.38
N GLY A 309 23.12 -7.45 -27.24
CA GLY A 309 24.28 -8.36 -27.11
C GLY A 309 25.33 -7.80 -26.17
N GLY A 310 26.45 -8.51 -26.03
CA GLY A 310 27.61 -8.07 -25.26
C GLY A 310 28.09 -9.10 -24.23
N ARG A 311 28.85 -8.67 -23.24
CA ARG A 311 29.43 -9.57 -22.23
C ARG A 311 28.36 -10.30 -21.42
N VAL A 312 28.70 -11.50 -20.92
CA VAL A 312 27.87 -12.25 -19.99
C VAL A 312 27.85 -11.54 -18.65
N LEU A 313 26.65 -11.29 -18.12
CA LEU A 313 26.39 -10.62 -16.87
C LEU A 313 25.88 -11.61 -15.82
N ALA A 314 26.19 -11.38 -14.53
CA ALA A 314 25.56 -12.12 -13.45
C ALA A 314 24.20 -11.50 -13.10
N GLN A 315 23.16 -12.30 -12.92
CA GLN A 315 21.81 -11.78 -12.61
C GLN A 315 21.80 -10.94 -11.34
N GLY A 316 22.54 -11.32 -10.28
CA GLY A 316 22.64 -10.57 -9.04
C GLY A 316 23.23 -9.15 -9.22
N ASP A 317 24.07 -8.94 -10.22
CA ASP A 317 24.59 -7.62 -10.56
C ASP A 317 23.54 -6.83 -11.35
N VAL A 318 22.82 -7.48 -12.26
CA VAL A 318 21.74 -6.86 -13.05
C VAL A 318 20.59 -6.40 -12.16
N ASP A 319 20.20 -7.17 -11.14
CA ASP A 319 19.15 -6.81 -10.18
C ASP A 319 19.47 -5.52 -9.40
N ARG A 320 20.75 -5.17 -9.29
CA ARG A 320 21.19 -3.95 -8.61
C ARG A 320 21.13 -2.71 -9.50
N LEU A 321 21.11 -2.86 -10.82
CA LEU A 321 21.12 -1.75 -11.78
C LEU A 321 19.90 -0.84 -11.69
N ALA A 322 18.80 -1.32 -11.14
CA ALA A 322 17.61 -0.50 -10.86
C ALA A 322 17.80 0.45 -9.66
N ARG A 323 18.88 0.32 -8.88
CA ARG A 323 19.19 1.21 -7.75
C ARG A 323 19.97 2.43 -8.24
N PRO A 324 19.72 3.62 -7.65
CA PRO A 324 20.48 4.82 -7.99
C PRO A 324 22.00 4.62 -7.77
N PHE A 325 22.81 5.12 -8.70
CA PHE A 325 24.28 5.12 -8.67
C PHE A 325 24.95 3.73 -8.73
N GLU A 326 24.18 2.66 -8.97
CA GLU A 326 24.75 1.31 -9.17
C GLU A 326 25.25 1.15 -10.62
N ARG A 327 26.43 0.52 -10.76
CA ARG A 327 27.11 0.27 -12.04
C ARG A 327 27.74 -1.13 -12.05
N LEU A 328 27.84 -1.74 -13.24
CA LEU A 328 28.51 -3.01 -13.43
C LEU A 328 30.04 -2.82 -13.54
N GLY A 329 30.80 -3.51 -12.68
CA GLY A 329 32.26 -3.60 -12.73
C GLY A 329 33.01 -2.64 -11.80
N ALA A 330 34.24 -3.06 -11.44
CA ALA A 330 35.14 -2.39 -10.50
C ALA A 330 35.80 -1.10 -11.04
N ASP A 331 35.60 -0.78 -12.31
CA ASP A 331 36.26 0.35 -12.97
C ASP A 331 35.56 1.68 -12.64
N ARG A 332 35.80 2.18 -11.42
CA ARG A 332 35.46 3.56 -10.99
C ARG A 332 36.26 4.65 -11.72
N THR A 333 37.29 4.27 -12.48
CA THR A 333 38.27 5.19 -13.02
C THR A 333 38.39 5.23 -14.54
N GLY A 334 37.61 4.45 -15.32
CA GLY A 334 37.91 4.22 -16.72
C GLY A 334 36.82 4.45 -17.77
N SER A 335 35.56 4.56 -17.46
CA SER A 335 34.55 4.81 -18.51
C SER A 335 33.87 6.18 -18.31
N GLU A 336 34.12 7.06 -19.27
CA GLU A 336 33.64 8.43 -19.33
C GLU A 336 32.12 8.57 -19.48
N ASN A 337 31.36 7.51 -19.58
CA ASN A 337 29.94 7.59 -19.91
C ASN A 337 29.03 6.88 -18.88
N GLY A 338 28.31 7.65 -18.09
CA GLY A 338 27.10 7.25 -17.39
C GLY A 338 27.07 7.49 -15.88
N SER A 339 26.06 8.21 -15.41
CA SER A 339 25.83 8.58 -14.00
C SER A 339 25.36 7.43 -13.10
N GLY A 340 25.00 6.27 -13.66
CA GLY A 340 24.34 5.17 -12.92
C GLY A 340 22.89 5.49 -12.52
N LEU A 341 22.28 6.53 -13.09
CA LEU A 341 20.90 6.92 -12.81
C LEU A 341 19.90 6.43 -13.86
N GLY A 342 20.33 6.10 -15.06
CA GLY A 342 19.42 5.80 -16.18
C GLY A 342 18.37 4.74 -15.85
N LEU A 343 18.78 3.55 -15.41
CA LEU A 343 17.85 2.47 -15.09
C LEU A 343 17.06 2.69 -13.80
N SER A 344 17.61 3.44 -12.83
CA SER A 344 16.83 3.82 -11.64
C SER A 344 15.73 4.84 -11.96
N ILE A 345 15.97 5.73 -12.92
CA ILE A 345 14.94 6.62 -13.48
C ILE A 345 13.86 5.81 -14.19
N VAL A 346 14.25 4.82 -15.01
CA VAL A 346 13.32 3.90 -15.66
C VAL A 346 12.45 3.19 -14.62
N ALA A 347 13.07 2.65 -13.57
CA ALA A 347 12.34 1.98 -12.47
C ALA A 347 11.32 2.90 -11.79
N ALA A 348 11.73 4.14 -11.46
CA ALA A 348 10.87 5.10 -10.82
C ALA A 348 9.69 5.56 -11.70
N ILE A 349 9.94 5.83 -12.99
CA ILE A 349 8.88 6.20 -13.94
C ILE A 349 7.91 5.03 -14.13
N THR A 350 8.43 3.82 -14.30
CA THR A 350 7.61 2.61 -14.44
C THR A 350 6.70 2.41 -13.23
N ALA A 351 7.25 2.52 -12.02
CA ALA A 351 6.49 2.41 -10.78
C ALA A 351 5.42 3.51 -10.65
N ALA A 352 5.75 4.76 -10.98
CA ALA A 352 4.82 5.89 -10.96
C ALA A 352 3.62 5.69 -11.90
N HIS A 353 3.81 4.93 -12.99
CA HIS A 353 2.75 4.59 -13.93
C HIS A 353 2.06 3.24 -13.60
N GLY A 354 2.29 2.70 -12.40
CA GLY A 354 1.68 1.42 -11.96
C GLY A 354 2.18 0.20 -12.73
N GLY A 355 3.35 0.31 -13.37
CA GLY A 355 3.96 -0.73 -14.15
C GLY A 355 5.00 -1.56 -13.39
N ARG A 356 5.67 -2.46 -14.13
CA ARG A 356 6.75 -3.31 -13.63
C ARG A 356 7.94 -3.26 -14.58
N LEU A 357 9.15 -3.14 -13.99
CA LEU A 357 10.43 -3.26 -14.69
C LEU A 357 11.07 -4.61 -14.34
N ASP A 358 11.41 -5.37 -15.37
CA ASP A 358 12.16 -6.61 -15.26
C ASP A 358 13.50 -6.47 -15.99
N LEU A 359 14.60 -6.73 -15.30
CA LEU A 359 15.96 -6.72 -15.85
C LEU A 359 16.50 -8.15 -15.89
N LEU A 360 16.95 -8.59 -17.06
CA LEU A 360 17.41 -9.96 -17.27
C LEU A 360 18.84 -9.99 -17.83
N ALA A 361 19.73 -10.66 -17.11
CA ALA A 361 21.03 -11.04 -17.63
C ALA A 361 20.83 -12.13 -18.71
N ARG A 362 21.21 -11.86 -19.96
CA ARG A 362 21.03 -12.83 -21.04
C ARG A 362 22.10 -13.93 -20.98
N PRO A 363 21.71 -15.22 -21.08
CA PRO A 363 22.68 -16.32 -21.03
C PRO A 363 23.75 -16.26 -22.12
N GLN A 364 23.43 -15.69 -23.27
CA GLN A 364 24.31 -15.53 -24.43
C GLN A 364 25.09 -14.20 -24.38
N GLY A 365 24.99 -13.44 -23.28
CA GLY A 365 25.57 -12.12 -23.10
C GLY A 365 24.59 -10.98 -23.38
N GLY A 366 24.86 -9.84 -22.76
CA GLY A 366 24.04 -8.63 -22.87
C GLY A 366 22.91 -8.56 -21.82
N LEU A 367 22.08 -7.53 -21.96
CA LEU A 367 21.00 -7.15 -21.04
C LEU A 367 19.65 -7.19 -21.75
N GLY A 368 18.65 -7.74 -21.09
CA GLY A 368 17.24 -7.60 -21.43
C GLY A 368 16.56 -6.64 -20.45
N VAL A 369 15.89 -5.63 -20.98
CA VAL A 369 15.04 -4.68 -20.23
C VAL A 369 13.61 -4.88 -20.70
N SER A 370 12.70 -5.22 -19.78
CA SER A 370 11.27 -5.41 -20.07
C SER A 370 10.46 -4.51 -19.14
N ILE A 371 9.62 -3.66 -19.73
CA ILE A 371 8.75 -2.72 -19.04
C ILE A 371 7.31 -3.08 -19.38
N ALA A 372 6.50 -3.40 -18.38
CA ALA A 372 5.07 -3.60 -18.51
C ALA A 372 4.34 -2.40 -17.88
N LEU A 373 3.43 -1.77 -18.62
CA LEU A 373 2.59 -0.66 -18.19
C LEU A 373 1.10 -1.01 -18.39
N PRO A 374 0.18 -0.44 -17.61
CA PRO A 374 -1.25 -0.58 -17.86
C PRO A 374 -1.62 -0.08 -19.27
N ALA A 375 -2.38 -0.88 -20.03
CA ALA A 375 -2.85 -0.47 -21.34
C ALA A 375 -3.81 0.71 -21.23
N GLY A 376 -3.59 1.77 -22.00
CA GLY A 376 -4.56 2.83 -22.20
C GLY A 376 -5.77 2.32 -22.97
N ALA A 377 -6.94 2.93 -22.76
CA ALA A 377 -8.06 2.73 -23.68
C ALA A 377 -7.58 3.19 -25.08
N THR A 378 -7.64 2.30 -26.06
CA THR A 378 -7.46 2.71 -27.47
C THR A 378 -8.51 3.73 -27.81
N ALA A 379 -8.07 4.92 -28.27
CA ALA A 379 -8.96 5.94 -28.80
C ALA A 379 -9.74 5.42 -30.01
#